data_64b26cff76a9d3f41c6f3d72e148c2e1
#
_entry.id   64b26cff76a9d3f41c6f3d72e148c2e1
#
_cell.length_a   1.000
_cell.length_b   1.000
_cell.length_c   1.000
_cell.angle_alpha   90.00
_cell.angle_beta   90.00
_cell.angle_gamma   90.00
#
_symmetry.space_group_name_H-M   'P 1'
#
loop_
_entity.id
_entity.type
_entity.pdbx_description
1 polymer ?
#
loop_
_entity_poly.entity_id
_entity_poly.type
_entity_poly.pdbx_seq_one_letter_code
_entity_poly.pdbx_strand_id
1 'polypeptide(L)'
;MDIELSDGQRDAQKGFRAFAQAEIAPFADQYDRDEAMPRELIDKMAAAGYLGAVVPAEFGGRDMGAIEFGLLCEEIGRGSASVLSLLTVHGMVCQSIARWGSDEQQRQWLPRLASGETVAAFGLTEPNVGSDASSVETVATEGEDGFVLNGHKQWISCGQLADLYLIIGQCNGKPSAFLVEKDSPGFSREPITGLLGFRSAMLAKLHMHDCRIPAGNLVGRVGFGFSHVAGTALDHGRYCVGWGCLGLAEACMEAALEYAGQRRQFDAPLKNHQLIQQMLAEMITQTKATRLLCYHSGFLKERGDPALIMETSITKYFASRSVAKIADDTVQIHGANGCGPDFPVQRYLRDAKIMEIIEGSTQIQQIIIAKSGLMEHALEKRRERKRRAAEN
;
A
#
# COMPACT_ATOMS: atom_id res chain seq x y z
N MET A 1 -21.85 -5.54 13.82
CA MET A 1 -20.92 -4.72 13.01
C MET A 1 -21.77 -3.59 12.42
N ASP A 2 -21.50 -2.36 12.79
CA ASP A 2 -22.11 -1.22 12.12
C ASP A 2 -21.32 -0.99 10.82
N ILE A 3 -21.99 -1.10 9.67
CA ILE A 3 -21.38 -0.93 8.35
C ILE A 3 -21.54 0.50 7.82
N GLU A 4 -22.17 1.38 8.61
CA GLU A 4 -22.36 2.77 8.25
C GLU A 4 -21.23 3.63 8.81
N LEU A 5 -20.75 4.54 7.99
CA LEU A 5 -19.78 5.54 8.43
C LEU A 5 -20.46 6.51 9.42
N SER A 6 -19.73 6.94 10.43
CA SER A 6 -20.16 8.07 11.27
C SER A 6 -20.22 9.38 10.47
N ASP A 7 -20.90 10.40 10.99
CA ASP A 7 -20.93 11.71 10.32
C ASP A 7 -19.52 12.29 10.14
N GLY A 8 -18.65 12.16 11.15
CA GLY A 8 -17.27 12.60 11.07
C GLY A 8 -16.47 11.88 9.97
N GLN A 9 -16.64 10.55 9.83
CA GLN A 9 -15.99 9.78 8.76
C GLN A 9 -16.52 10.16 7.37
N ARG A 10 -17.83 10.41 7.24
CA ARG A 10 -18.42 10.91 5.98
C ARG A 10 -17.86 12.27 5.59
N ASP A 11 -17.70 13.18 6.54
CA ASP A 11 -17.18 14.52 6.28
C ASP A 11 -15.67 14.47 5.99
N ALA A 12 -14.90 13.63 6.68
CA ALA A 12 -13.50 13.36 6.35
C ALA A 12 -13.35 12.83 4.92
N GLN A 13 -14.16 11.82 4.52
CA GLN A 13 -14.15 11.28 3.16
C GLN A 13 -14.44 12.34 2.10
N LYS A 14 -15.43 13.24 2.34
CA LYS A 14 -15.70 14.36 1.41
C LYS A 14 -14.48 15.27 1.25
N GLY A 15 -13.77 15.56 2.35
CA GLY A 15 -12.54 16.36 2.33
C GLY A 15 -11.43 15.67 1.55
N PHE A 16 -11.20 14.37 1.76
CA PHE A 16 -10.21 13.59 1.03
C PHE A 16 -10.55 13.51 -0.48
N ARG A 17 -11.82 13.32 -0.80
CA ARG A 17 -12.31 13.32 -2.19
C ARG A 17 -12.08 14.67 -2.87
N ALA A 18 -12.43 15.77 -2.20
CA ALA A 18 -12.21 17.12 -2.72
C ALA A 18 -10.73 17.38 -3.00
N PHE A 19 -9.85 16.98 -2.08
CA PHE A 19 -8.39 17.06 -2.30
C PHE A 19 -7.94 16.24 -3.50
N ALA A 20 -8.34 14.97 -3.57
CA ALA A 20 -7.94 14.07 -4.68
C ALA A 20 -8.43 14.59 -6.04
N GLN A 21 -9.65 15.15 -6.10
CA GLN A 21 -10.23 15.72 -7.31
C GLN A 21 -9.57 17.04 -7.73
N ALA A 22 -9.09 17.84 -6.80
CA ALA A 22 -8.46 19.13 -7.10
C ALA A 22 -6.96 18.97 -7.42
N GLU A 23 -6.24 18.15 -6.65
CA GLU A 23 -4.78 18.15 -6.63
C GLU A 23 -4.14 16.91 -7.26
N ILE A 24 -4.89 15.83 -7.49
CA ILE A 24 -4.32 14.57 -7.98
C ILE A 24 -4.93 14.17 -9.33
N ALA A 25 -6.23 13.93 -9.39
CA ALA A 25 -6.90 13.32 -10.54
C ALA A 25 -6.66 14.10 -11.86
N PRO A 26 -6.72 15.45 -11.90
CA PRO A 26 -6.50 16.21 -13.13
C PRO A 26 -5.08 16.08 -13.70
N PHE A 27 -4.11 15.71 -12.87
CA PHE A 27 -2.70 15.67 -13.24
C PHE A 27 -2.15 14.24 -13.33
N ALA A 28 -2.94 13.23 -12.93
CA ALA A 28 -2.47 11.85 -12.81
C ALA A 28 -1.94 11.26 -14.12
N ASP A 29 -2.57 11.59 -15.27
CA ASP A 29 -2.10 11.15 -16.59
C ASP A 29 -0.81 11.86 -17.01
N GLN A 30 -0.61 13.11 -16.59
CA GLN A 30 0.66 13.81 -16.81
C GLN A 30 1.78 13.19 -15.97
N TYR A 31 1.53 12.93 -14.68
CA TYR A 31 2.50 12.27 -13.81
C TYR A 31 2.87 10.87 -14.31
N ASP A 32 1.90 10.12 -14.86
CA ASP A 32 2.15 8.81 -15.49
C ASP A 32 3.06 8.93 -16.71
N ARG A 33 2.82 9.92 -17.59
CA ARG A 33 3.69 10.17 -18.76
C ARG A 33 5.10 10.59 -18.38
N ASP A 34 5.22 11.48 -17.41
CA ASP A 34 6.50 12.04 -16.93
C ASP A 34 7.27 11.03 -16.06
N GLU A 35 6.62 9.96 -15.63
CA GLU A 35 7.14 8.97 -14.66
C GLU A 35 7.64 9.63 -13.36
N ALA A 36 6.99 10.72 -12.97
CA ALA A 36 7.39 11.52 -11.82
C ALA A 36 6.19 12.11 -11.07
N MET A 37 6.33 12.21 -9.76
CA MET A 37 5.43 12.93 -8.86
C MET A 37 6.12 14.25 -8.44
N PRO A 38 5.50 15.42 -8.69
CA PRO A 38 6.14 16.69 -8.35
C PRO A 38 6.21 16.88 -6.82
N ARG A 39 7.28 17.55 -6.38
CA ARG A 39 7.48 17.84 -4.95
C ARG A 39 6.34 18.69 -4.39
N GLU A 40 5.77 19.59 -5.16
CA GLU A 40 4.63 20.43 -4.77
C GLU A 40 3.40 19.61 -4.36
N LEU A 41 3.15 18.48 -5.00
CA LEU A 41 2.07 17.59 -4.57
C LEU A 41 2.36 16.97 -3.20
N ILE A 42 3.60 16.53 -2.98
CA ILE A 42 4.04 15.96 -1.70
C ILE A 42 3.89 17.01 -0.59
N ASP A 43 4.29 18.24 -0.85
CA ASP A 43 4.18 19.36 0.10
C ASP A 43 2.71 19.69 0.41
N LYS A 44 1.81 19.64 -0.57
CA LYS A 44 0.35 19.79 -0.36
C LYS A 44 -0.22 18.64 0.48
N MET A 45 0.19 17.39 0.22
CA MET A 45 -0.23 16.24 1.02
C MET A 45 0.29 16.35 2.47
N ALA A 46 1.52 16.82 2.65
CA ALA A 46 2.11 17.09 3.96
C ALA A 46 1.33 18.19 4.71
N ALA A 47 1.05 19.32 4.04
CA ALA A 47 0.27 20.42 4.61
C ALA A 47 -1.16 20.01 5.00
N ALA A 48 -1.77 19.06 4.27
CA ALA A 48 -3.03 18.44 4.61
C ALA A 48 -2.92 17.41 5.76
N GLY A 49 -1.70 17.13 6.24
CA GLY A 49 -1.42 16.17 7.31
C GLY A 49 -1.50 14.70 6.86
N TYR A 50 -1.49 14.42 5.56
CA TYR A 50 -1.68 13.06 5.04
C TYR A 50 -0.42 12.19 5.21
N LEU A 51 0.77 12.79 5.20
CA LEU A 51 2.00 12.05 5.50
C LEU A 51 2.09 11.66 6.98
N GLY A 52 1.53 12.48 7.88
CA GLY A 52 1.39 12.17 9.29
C GLY A 52 0.12 11.41 9.67
N ALA A 53 -0.65 10.89 8.69
CA ALA A 53 -1.96 10.28 8.93
C ALA A 53 -1.97 9.21 10.02
N VAL A 54 -0.94 8.35 10.05
CA VAL A 54 -0.81 7.23 10.98
C VAL A 54 0.27 7.43 12.05
N VAL A 55 0.86 8.61 12.12
CA VAL A 55 1.81 8.98 13.17
C VAL A 55 1.04 9.42 14.41
N PRO A 56 1.43 8.97 15.62
CA PRO A 56 0.78 9.38 16.86
C PRO A 56 0.79 10.90 17.05
N ALA A 57 -0.28 11.43 17.66
CA ALA A 57 -0.47 12.87 17.85
C ALA A 57 0.64 13.52 18.67
N GLU A 58 1.24 12.80 19.62
CA GLU A 58 2.37 13.27 20.43
C GLU A 58 3.63 13.60 19.61
N PHE A 59 3.75 13.02 18.40
CA PHE A 59 4.82 13.30 17.44
C PHE A 59 4.36 14.21 16.28
N GLY A 60 3.23 14.92 16.45
CA GLY A 60 2.71 15.86 15.44
C GLY A 60 1.94 15.22 14.31
N GLY A 61 1.60 13.94 14.40
CA GLY A 61 0.76 13.23 13.44
C GLY A 61 -0.73 13.47 13.67
N ARG A 62 -1.55 12.89 12.79
CA ARG A 62 -3.02 12.96 12.91
C ARG A 62 -3.63 11.80 13.70
N ASP A 63 -2.87 10.74 13.93
CA ASP A 63 -3.33 9.54 14.66
C ASP A 63 -4.71 9.05 14.17
N MET A 64 -4.88 9.01 12.85
CA MET A 64 -6.17 8.65 12.24
C MET A 64 -6.58 7.24 12.64
N GLY A 65 -7.85 7.05 12.99
CA GLY A 65 -8.46 5.74 13.12
C GLY A 65 -8.37 4.94 11.83
N ALA A 66 -8.48 3.61 11.93
CA ALA A 66 -8.24 2.74 10.78
C ALA A 66 -9.23 3.00 9.63
N ILE A 67 -10.52 3.21 9.92
CA ILE A 67 -11.53 3.52 8.90
C ILE A 67 -11.22 4.87 8.23
N GLU A 68 -10.92 5.92 9.00
CA GLU A 68 -10.60 7.25 8.45
C GLU A 68 -9.37 7.18 7.53
N PHE A 69 -8.31 6.50 7.96
CA PHE A 69 -7.13 6.27 7.15
C PHE A 69 -7.44 5.44 5.90
N GLY A 70 -8.29 4.42 6.01
CA GLY A 70 -8.76 3.65 4.87
C GLY A 70 -9.47 4.53 3.84
N LEU A 71 -10.38 5.41 4.28
CA LEU A 71 -11.06 6.37 3.40
C LEU A 71 -10.09 7.34 2.72
N LEU A 72 -9.03 7.77 3.41
CA LEU A 72 -7.95 8.53 2.78
C LEU A 72 -7.27 7.73 1.67
N CYS A 73 -6.91 6.46 1.92
CA CYS A 73 -6.30 5.58 0.93
C CYS A 73 -7.22 5.34 -0.28
N GLU A 74 -8.53 5.18 -0.04
CA GLU A 74 -9.55 5.05 -1.09
C GLU A 74 -9.55 6.27 -2.02
N GLU A 75 -9.68 7.48 -1.47
CA GLU A 75 -9.82 8.68 -2.29
C GLU A 75 -8.51 9.07 -3.00
N ILE A 76 -7.35 8.88 -2.36
CA ILE A 76 -6.05 9.07 -3.01
C ILE A 76 -5.85 8.03 -4.12
N GLY A 77 -6.17 6.74 -3.86
CA GLY A 77 -6.09 5.67 -4.85
C GLY A 77 -7.03 5.88 -6.04
N ARG A 78 -8.22 6.46 -5.81
CA ARG A 78 -9.15 6.89 -6.85
C ARG A 78 -8.56 7.97 -7.75
N GLY A 79 -7.83 8.94 -7.19
CA GLY A 79 -7.13 9.97 -7.96
C GLY A 79 -5.93 9.41 -8.72
N SER A 80 -5.07 8.65 -8.04
CA SER A 80 -3.90 7.99 -8.63
C SER A 80 -3.38 6.87 -7.73
N ALA A 81 -3.31 5.66 -8.26
CA ALA A 81 -2.69 4.53 -7.58
C ALA A 81 -1.18 4.73 -7.35
N SER A 82 -0.50 5.43 -8.25
CA SER A 82 0.91 5.80 -8.08
C SER A 82 1.13 6.74 -6.89
N VAL A 83 0.25 7.75 -6.71
CA VAL A 83 0.33 8.68 -5.57
C VAL A 83 0.02 7.96 -4.27
N LEU A 84 -0.93 7.02 -4.27
CA LEU A 84 -1.21 6.17 -3.10
C LEU A 84 0.04 5.44 -2.61
N SER A 85 0.96 5.04 -3.51
CA SER A 85 2.17 4.34 -3.10
C SER A 85 3.04 5.15 -2.13
N LEU A 86 3.01 6.49 -2.21
CA LEU A 86 3.69 7.36 -1.25
C LEU A 86 3.10 7.17 0.16
N LEU A 87 1.77 7.27 0.32
CA LEU A 87 1.13 7.03 1.62
C LEU A 87 1.42 5.63 2.15
N THR A 88 1.44 4.63 1.24
CA THR A 88 1.70 3.25 1.59
C THR A 88 3.10 3.08 2.18
N VAL A 89 4.15 3.38 1.40
CA VAL A 89 5.54 3.09 1.84
C VAL A 89 6.01 4.03 2.95
N HIS A 90 5.61 5.29 2.92
CA HIS A 90 5.89 6.24 3.98
C HIS A 90 5.23 5.81 5.30
N GLY A 91 3.94 5.45 5.25
CA GLY A 91 3.21 4.94 6.40
C GLY A 91 3.77 3.62 6.94
N MET A 92 4.29 2.72 6.08
CA MET A 92 4.99 1.50 6.50
C MET A 92 6.17 1.81 7.41
N VAL A 93 6.97 2.82 7.05
CA VAL A 93 8.13 3.24 7.85
C VAL A 93 7.68 3.94 9.13
N CYS A 94 6.70 4.85 9.05
CA CYS A 94 6.14 5.52 10.24
C CYS A 94 5.64 4.51 11.28
N GLN A 95 4.82 3.54 10.86
CA GLN A 95 4.27 2.50 11.75
C GLN A 95 5.37 1.59 12.33
N SER A 96 6.40 1.28 11.52
CA SER A 96 7.52 0.46 11.98
C SER A 96 8.34 1.18 13.05
N ILE A 97 8.62 2.48 12.87
CA ILE A 97 9.36 3.29 13.86
C ILE A 97 8.49 3.50 15.10
N ALA A 98 7.21 3.84 14.96
CA ALA A 98 6.30 4.06 16.09
C ALA A 98 6.17 2.81 16.98
N ARG A 99 6.22 1.61 16.39
CA ARG A 99 6.02 0.37 17.13
C ARG A 99 7.30 -0.27 17.65
N TRP A 100 8.40 -0.16 16.91
CA TRP A 100 9.63 -0.92 17.16
C TRP A 100 10.88 -0.06 17.31
N GLY A 101 10.80 1.23 16.98
CA GLY A 101 11.89 2.19 17.17
C GLY A 101 12.15 2.47 18.65
N SER A 102 13.40 2.83 18.97
CA SER A 102 13.74 3.37 20.29
C SER A 102 13.07 4.73 20.51
N ASP A 103 12.99 5.16 21.77
CA ASP A 103 12.47 6.49 22.10
C ASP A 103 13.24 7.61 21.37
N GLU A 104 14.56 7.44 21.16
CA GLU A 104 15.37 8.38 20.39
C GLU A 104 14.96 8.38 18.93
N GLN A 105 14.80 7.20 18.31
CA GLN A 105 14.37 7.07 16.92
C GLN A 105 12.97 7.68 16.71
N GLN A 106 12.04 7.40 17.61
CA GLN A 106 10.70 7.98 17.55
C GLN A 106 10.73 9.51 17.63
N ARG A 107 11.44 10.08 18.60
CA ARG A 107 11.59 11.54 18.76
C ARG A 107 12.31 12.21 17.61
N GLN A 108 13.28 11.53 17.02
CA GLN A 108 14.05 12.06 15.89
C GLN A 108 13.26 12.03 14.59
N TRP A 109 12.59 10.91 14.29
CA TRP A 109 12.06 10.65 12.95
C TRP A 109 10.59 10.94 12.81
N LEU A 110 9.73 10.57 13.79
CA LEU A 110 8.29 10.67 13.60
C LEU A 110 7.80 12.10 13.36
N PRO A 111 8.29 13.16 14.04
CA PRO A 111 7.87 14.53 13.73
C PRO A 111 8.26 14.98 12.32
N ARG A 112 9.45 14.62 11.84
CA ARG A 112 9.94 14.98 10.51
C ARG A 112 9.21 14.22 9.41
N LEU A 113 8.82 12.96 9.69
CA LEU A 113 7.98 12.16 8.79
C LEU A 113 6.56 12.72 8.74
N ALA A 114 5.97 13.05 9.89
CA ALA A 114 4.61 13.59 9.97
C ALA A 114 4.46 14.94 9.24
N SER A 115 5.47 15.81 9.33
CA SER A 115 5.48 17.11 8.66
C SER A 115 5.82 17.03 7.16
N GLY A 116 6.32 15.88 6.67
CA GLY A 116 6.82 15.73 5.30
C GLY A 116 8.19 16.38 5.05
N GLU A 117 8.87 16.88 6.08
CA GLU A 117 10.28 17.30 6.00
C GLU A 117 11.16 16.14 5.52
N THR A 118 10.86 14.94 6.01
CA THR A 118 11.51 13.70 5.60
C THR A 118 10.48 12.77 4.94
N VAL A 119 10.78 12.30 3.75
CA VAL A 119 10.01 11.25 3.07
C VAL A 119 10.73 9.93 3.25
N ALA A 120 9.97 8.87 3.56
CA ALA A 120 10.55 7.55 3.78
C ALA A 120 10.12 6.52 2.74
N ALA A 121 11.00 5.53 2.50
CA ALA A 121 10.76 4.37 1.65
C ALA A 121 11.13 3.06 2.35
N PHE A 122 10.47 1.97 1.96
CA PHE A 122 10.66 0.64 2.54
C PHE A 122 11.45 -0.26 1.60
N GLY A 123 12.64 -0.69 2.02
CA GLY A 123 13.59 -1.49 1.25
C GLY A 123 13.63 -2.96 1.70
N LEU A 124 12.77 -3.81 1.13
CA LEU A 124 12.72 -5.24 1.39
C LEU A 124 13.20 -6.05 0.18
N THR A 125 12.55 -5.87 -0.97
CA THR A 125 12.75 -6.65 -2.20
C THR A 125 14.16 -6.48 -2.77
N GLU A 126 14.73 -7.59 -3.25
CA GLU A 126 16.07 -7.66 -3.86
C GLU A 126 15.98 -8.27 -5.27
N PRO A 127 17.04 -8.19 -6.09
CA PRO A 127 17.03 -8.78 -7.43
C PRO A 127 16.61 -10.25 -7.46
N ASN A 128 17.04 -11.05 -6.48
CA ASN A 128 16.76 -12.49 -6.39
C ASN A 128 15.66 -12.84 -5.37
N VAL A 129 15.19 -11.85 -4.56
CA VAL A 129 14.30 -12.07 -3.42
C VAL A 129 13.05 -11.20 -3.51
N GLY A 130 11.92 -11.82 -3.83
CA GLY A 130 10.61 -11.17 -3.86
C GLY A 130 9.63 -11.83 -2.90
N SER A 131 8.93 -12.88 -3.37
CA SER A 131 7.92 -13.60 -2.56
C SER A 131 8.52 -14.35 -1.37
N ASP A 132 9.76 -14.82 -1.47
CA ASP A 132 10.51 -15.39 -0.34
C ASP A 132 11.26 -14.30 0.44
N ALA A 133 10.50 -13.33 0.94
CA ALA A 133 11.02 -12.11 1.55
C ALA A 133 11.83 -12.34 2.85
N SER A 134 11.77 -13.53 3.45
CA SER A 134 12.60 -13.89 4.60
C SER A 134 14.06 -14.19 4.24
N SER A 135 14.33 -14.47 2.96
CA SER A 135 15.64 -14.89 2.43
C SER A 135 16.45 -13.73 1.86
N VAL A 136 16.26 -12.50 2.37
CA VAL A 136 17.01 -11.31 1.92
C VAL A 136 18.53 -11.56 1.98
N GLU A 137 19.23 -11.11 0.93
CA GLU A 137 20.68 -11.33 0.71
C GLU A 137 21.54 -10.16 1.23
N THR A 138 20.96 -8.95 1.38
CA THR A 138 21.67 -7.79 1.95
C THR A 138 22.21 -8.13 3.33
N VAL A 139 23.52 -7.91 3.56
CA VAL A 139 24.21 -8.22 4.82
C VAL A 139 24.55 -6.95 5.57
N ALA A 140 24.30 -6.94 6.87
CA ALA A 140 24.78 -5.95 7.82
C ALA A 140 25.81 -6.58 8.75
N THR A 141 27.02 -6.04 8.77
CA THR A 141 28.09 -6.45 9.68
C THR A 141 28.19 -5.44 10.82
N GLU A 142 28.14 -5.91 12.05
CA GLU A 142 28.34 -5.08 13.24
C GLU A 142 29.81 -4.69 13.39
N GLY A 143 30.09 -3.42 13.62
CA GLY A 143 31.41 -2.83 13.85
C GLY A 143 31.45 -2.02 15.14
N GLU A 144 32.60 -1.41 15.44
CA GLU A 144 32.80 -0.62 16.68
C GLU A 144 31.84 0.57 16.77
N ASP A 145 31.58 1.28 15.65
CA ASP A 145 30.79 2.52 15.61
C ASP A 145 29.37 2.34 15.06
N GLY A 146 28.96 1.10 14.74
CA GLY A 146 27.65 0.85 14.14
C GLY A 146 27.63 -0.36 13.19
N PHE A 147 26.96 -0.21 12.05
CA PHE A 147 26.82 -1.28 11.08
C PHE A 147 27.37 -0.88 9.70
N VAL A 148 27.88 -1.87 8.98
CA VAL A 148 28.28 -1.75 7.58
C VAL A 148 27.34 -2.62 6.74
N LEU A 149 26.57 -2.02 5.84
CA LEU A 149 25.62 -2.71 4.97
C LEU A 149 26.21 -2.92 3.58
N ASN A 150 26.06 -4.15 3.07
CA ASN A 150 26.43 -4.52 1.72
C ASN A 150 25.26 -5.28 1.06
N GLY A 151 24.83 -4.84 -0.12
CA GLY A 151 23.74 -5.47 -0.87
C GLY A 151 22.98 -4.50 -1.77
N HIS A 152 21.88 -5.02 -2.32
CA HIS A 152 21.07 -4.29 -3.29
C HIS A 152 19.59 -4.45 -2.96
N LYS A 153 18.80 -3.37 -3.14
CA LYS A 153 17.34 -3.43 -3.13
C LYS A 153 16.81 -3.05 -4.50
N GLN A 154 15.65 -3.59 -4.87
CA GLN A 154 15.02 -3.35 -6.16
C GLN A 154 13.51 -3.13 -6.00
N TRP A 155 12.91 -2.40 -6.94
CA TRP A 155 11.49 -2.07 -6.94
C TRP A 155 11.03 -1.25 -5.73
N ILE A 156 11.88 -0.35 -5.24
CA ILE A 156 11.59 0.43 -4.05
C ILE A 156 10.78 1.66 -4.43
N SER A 157 9.48 1.65 -4.12
CA SER A 157 8.57 2.77 -4.34
C SER A 157 9.04 4.01 -3.59
N CYS A 158 8.91 5.18 -4.21
CA CYS A 158 9.45 6.45 -3.73
C CYS A 158 10.97 6.45 -3.51
N GLY A 159 11.67 5.41 -3.96
CA GLY A 159 13.12 5.26 -3.76
C GLY A 159 13.96 6.36 -4.40
N GLN A 160 13.44 7.02 -5.45
CA GLN A 160 14.15 8.15 -6.08
C GLN A 160 14.08 9.44 -5.24
N LEU A 161 13.03 9.62 -4.43
CA LEU A 161 12.76 10.87 -3.72
C LEU A 161 12.95 10.78 -2.20
N ALA A 162 12.97 9.56 -1.64
CA ALA A 162 13.04 9.37 -0.19
C ALA A 162 14.35 9.90 0.41
N ASP A 163 14.23 10.42 1.63
CA ASP A 163 15.35 10.90 2.46
C ASP A 163 15.81 9.84 3.45
N LEU A 164 14.89 8.94 3.85
CA LEU A 164 15.10 7.86 4.83
C LEU A 164 14.61 6.53 4.27
N TYR A 165 15.38 5.48 4.44
CA TYR A 165 15.05 4.13 3.99
C TYR A 165 15.05 3.16 5.17
N LEU A 166 13.96 2.42 5.34
CA LEU A 166 13.90 1.28 6.25
C LEU A 166 14.33 0.03 5.47
N ILE A 167 15.56 -0.41 5.68
CA ILE A 167 16.20 -1.52 4.97
C ILE A 167 16.14 -2.80 5.81
N ILE A 168 15.64 -3.88 5.21
CA ILE A 168 15.70 -5.22 5.83
C ILE A 168 16.93 -5.95 5.29
N GLY A 169 17.80 -6.41 6.18
CA GLY A 169 19.03 -7.14 5.85
C GLY A 169 19.35 -8.21 6.89
N GLN A 170 20.33 -9.06 6.59
CA GLN A 170 20.80 -10.11 7.49
C GLN A 170 21.90 -9.55 8.41
N CYS A 171 21.72 -9.68 9.72
CA CYS A 171 22.76 -9.42 10.71
C CYS A 171 22.99 -10.68 11.53
N ASN A 172 24.21 -11.21 11.53
CA ASN A 172 24.53 -12.48 12.18
C ASN A 172 23.60 -13.64 11.77
N GLY A 173 23.24 -13.72 10.47
CA GLY A 173 22.33 -14.72 9.91
C GLY A 173 20.87 -14.55 10.32
N LYS A 174 20.47 -13.39 10.86
CA LYS A 174 19.10 -13.10 11.29
C LYS A 174 18.57 -11.85 10.60
N PRO A 175 17.36 -11.89 9.99
CA PRO A 175 16.74 -10.71 9.40
C PRO A 175 16.59 -9.58 10.43
N SER A 176 17.13 -8.43 10.13
CA SER A 176 17.19 -7.23 10.97
C SER A 176 16.80 -6.00 10.16
N ALA A 177 16.41 -4.92 10.81
CA ALA A 177 15.90 -3.71 10.16
C ALA A 177 16.76 -2.50 10.51
N PHE A 178 17.10 -1.69 9.50
CA PHE A 178 18.02 -0.58 9.63
C PHE A 178 17.46 0.69 8.99
N LEU A 179 17.63 1.83 9.65
CA LEU A 179 17.39 3.15 9.06
C LEU A 179 18.64 3.60 8.32
N VAL A 180 18.48 3.89 7.03
CA VAL A 180 19.56 4.39 6.17
C VAL A 180 19.12 5.73 5.61
N GLU A 181 19.90 6.78 5.85
CA GLU A 181 19.68 8.10 5.30
C GLU A 181 20.20 8.16 3.85
N LYS A 182 19.61 9.00 3.00
CA LYS A 182 20.01 9.13 1.59
C LYS A 182 21.48 9.50 1.39
N ASP A 183 22.05 10.21 2.34
CA ASP A 183 23.43 10.73 2.31
C ASP A 183 24.41 9.85 3.11
N SER A 184 23.98 8.66 3.55
CA SER A 184 24.87 7.70 4.27
C SER A 184 26.04 7.32 3.37
N PRO A 185 27.30 7.34 3.87
CA PRO A 185 28.45 6.92 3.09
C PRO A 185 28.29 5.50 2.56
N GLY A 186 28.51 5.30 1.25
CA GLY A 186 28.36 4.01 0.60
C GLY A 186 26.92 3.66 0.15
N PHE A 187 25.95 4.56 0.34
CA PHE A 187 24.60 4.44 -0.17
C PHE A 187 24.44 5.17 -1.51
N SER A 188 23.74 4.55 -2.46
CA SER A 188 23.32 5.20 -3.70
C SER A 188 22.02 4.62 -4.24
N ARG A 189 21.38 5.35 -5.16
CA ARG A 189 20.11 4.97 -5.77
C ARG A 189 20.13 5.17 -7.28
N GLU A 190 19.46 4.29 -8.01
CA GLU A 190 19.31 4.32 -9.46
C GLU A 190 17.82 4.30 -9.82
N PRO A 191 17.29 5.26 -10.60
CA PRO A 191 15.90 5.27 -11.04
C PRO A 191 15.52 4.02 -11.82
N ILE A 192 14.28 3.53 -11.64
CA ILE A 192 13.66 2.52 -12.50
C ILE A 192 12.54 3.22 -13.27
N THR A 193 12.62 3.20 -14.61
CA THR A 193 11.66 3.82 -15.52
C THR A 193 11.13 2.80 -16.53
N GLY A 194 10.16 3.18 -17.37
CA GLY A 194 9.57 2.30 -18.37
C GLY A 194 8.64 1.24 -17.79
N LEU A 195 8.05 1.51 -16.62
CA LEU A 195 7.16 0.58 -15.93
C LEU A 195 5.84 0.42 -16.67
N LEU A 196 5.21 -0.75 -16.50
CA LEU A 196 3.85 -1.01 -17.00
C LEU A 196 2.84 -0.05 -16.35
N GLY A 197 2.82 0.04 -15.03
CA GLY A 197 1.94 0.89 -14.22
C GLY A 197 2.67 1.39 -13.00
N PHE A 198 2.00 2.20 -12.16
CA PHE A 198 2.63 2.91 -11.04
C PHE A 198 3.83 3.75 -11.49
N ARG A 199 3.74 4.32 -12.71
CA ARG A 199 4.88 4.96 -13.35
C ARG A 199 5.37 6.17 -12.57
N SER A 200 4.48 6.96 -11.98
CA SER A 200 4.86 8.10 -11.14
C SER A 200 5.16 7.76 -9.68
N ALA A 201 5.22 6.48 -9.31
CA ALA A 201 5.64 6.06 -7.97
C ALA A 201 7.16 6.15 -7.73
N MET A 202 7.92 6.61 -8.72
CA MET A 202 9.35 6.95 -8.65
C MET A 202 10.19 5.83 -8.03
N LEU A 203 10.07 4.62 -8.60
CA LEU A 203 10.78 3.44 -8.13
C LEU A 203 12.29 3.56 -8.35
N ALA A 204 13.07 3.00 -7.42
CA ALA A 204 14.52 2.92 -7.54
C ALA A 204 15.07 1.53 -7.20
N LYS A 205 16.27 1.26 -7.71
CA LYS A 205 17.22 0.32 -7.12
C LYS A 205 18.04 1.07 -6.07
N LEU A 206 18.34 0.40 -4.96
CA LEU A 206 19.20 0.92 -3.92
C LEU A 206 20.47 0.07 -3.85
N HIS A 207 21.59 0.71 -3.73
CA HIS A 207 22.90 0.08 -3.65
C HIS A 207 23.57 0.47 -2.34
N MET A 208 24.00 -0.52 -1.58
CA MET A 208 24.77 -0.37 -0.36
C MET A 208 26.13 -1.03 -0.58
N HIS A 209 27.18 -0.22 -0.58
CA HIS A 209 28.57 -0.67 -0.79
C HIS A 209 29.41 -0.11 0.32
N ASP A 210 29.75 -0.96 1.30
CA ASP A 210 30.33 -0.54 2.57
C ASP A 210 29.56 0.63 3.22
N CYS A 211 28.22 0.55 3.12
CA CYS A 211 27.33 1.60 3.61
C CYS A 211 27.35 1.65 5.14
N ARG A 212 27.88 2.74 5.68
CA ARG A 212 28.11 2.91 7.13
C ARG A 212 26.94 3.64 7.76
N ILE A 213 26.38 3.05 8.80
CA ILE A 213 25.31 3.64 9.61
C ILE A 213 25.61 3.54 11.09
N PRO A 214 25.19 4.51 11.92
CA PRO A 214 25.35 4.48 13.37
C PRO A 214 24.66 3.26 14.00
N ALA A 215 25.14 2.83 15.16
CA ALA A 215 24.52 1.75 15.94
C ALA A 215 23.05 2.04 16.30
N GLY A 216 22.73 3.32 16.56
CA GLY A 216 21.36 3.78 16.83
C GLY A 216 20.38 3.65 15.68
N ASN A 217 20.81 3.25 14.47
CA ASN A 217 19.94 3.06 13.31
C ASN A 217 19.35 1.64 13.21
N LEU A 218 19.68 0.71 14.10
CA LEU A 218 18.99 -0.57 14.20
C LEU A 218 17.58 -0.38 14.78
N VAL A 219 16.55 -0.77 14.06
CA VAL A 219 15.15 -0.70 14.52
C VAL A 219 14.79 -2.00 15.26
N GLY A 220 14.40 -1.84 16.52
CA GLY A 220 14.16 -2.97 17.42
C GLY A 220 15.47 -3.62 17.86
N ARG A 221 15.67 -4.89 17.54
CA ARG A 221 16.88 -5.66 17.83
C ARG A 221 17.25 -6.62 16.72
N VAL A 222 18.48 -7.12 16.70
CA VAL A 222 18.92 -8.15 15.75
C VAL A 222 17.97 -9.35 15.77
N GLY A 223 17.48 -9.74 14.59
CA GLY A 223 16.50 -10.82 14.41
C GLY A 223 15.04 -10.38 14.43
N PHE A 224 14.72 -9.10 14.67
CA PHE A 224 13.35 -8.58 14.64
C PHE A 224 12.93 -8.07 13.24
N GLY A 225 13.85 -8.01 12.30
CA GLY A 225 13.64 -7.34 11.01
C GLY A 225 12.47 -7.91 10.21
N PHE A 226 12.31 -9.25 10.13
CA PHE A 226 11.25 -9.82 9.31
C PHE A 226 9.94 -10.00 10.09
N SER A 227 9.97 -10.73 11.20
CA SER A 227 8.75 -11.12 11.92
C SER A 227 8.02 -9.97 12.62
N HIS A 228 8.74 -8.89 12.97
CA HIS A 228 8.21 -7.76 13.71
C HIS A 228 8.15 -6.50 12.81
N VAL A 229 9.30 -5.98 12.40
CA VAL A 229 9.40 -4.71 11.68
C VAL A 229 8.76 -4.82 10.28
N ALA A 230 9.24 -5.73 9.43
CA ALA A 230 8.67 -5.95 8.11
C ALA A 230 7.22 -6.50 8.20
N GLY A 231 6.91 -7.31 9.21
CA GLY A 231 5.54 -7.77 9.46
C GLY A 231 4.57 -6.61 9.68
N THR A 232 4.94 -5.62 10.51
CA THR A 232 4.16 -4.38 10.73
C THR A 232 4.02 -3.58 9.45
N ALA A 233 5.13 -3.36 8.74
CA ALA A 233 5.15 -2.65 7.47
C ALA A 233 4.21 -3.29 6.42
N LEU A 234 4.35 -4.60 6.19
CA LEU A 234 3.57 -5.35 5.21
C LEU A 234 2.08 -5.42 5.55
N ASP A 235 1.70 -5.49 6.84
CA ASP A 235 0.30 -5.43 7.24
C ASP A 235 -0.31 -4.07 6.91
N HIS A 236 0.41 -2.98 7.21
CA HIS A 236 0.01 -1.63 6.82
C HIS A 236 -0.11 -1.48 5.29
N GLY A 237 0.88 -1.98 4.54
CA GLY A 237 0.89 -1.90 3.07
C GLY A 237 -0.29 -2.65 2.44
N ARG A 238 -0.60 -3.88 2.91
CA ARG A 238 -1.76 -4.64 2.43
C ARG A 238 -3.07 -3.91 2.71
N TYR A 239 -3.18 -3.29 3.88
CA TYR A 239 -4.34 -2.49 4.25
C TYR A 239 -4.53 -1.31 3.28
N CYS A 240 -3.48 -0.53 3.02
CA CYS A 240 -3.49 0.58 2.05
C CYS A 240 -3.89 0.11 0.64
N VAL A 241 -3.29 -1.00 0.16
CA VAL A 241 -3.59 -1.55 -1.17
C VAL A 241 -5.03 -2.01 -1.28
N GLY A 242 -5.59 -2.65 -0.24
CA GLY A 242 -7.00 -3.05 -0.23
C GLY A 242 -7.96 -1.88 -0.47
N TRP A 243 -7.79 -0.80 0.30
CA TRP A 243 -8.58 0.42 0.17
C TRP A 243 -8.28 1.18 -1.12
N GLY A 244 -7.04 1.22 -1.55
CA GLY A 244 -6.67 1.84 -2.82
C GLY A 244 -7.24 1.13 -4.04
N CYS A 245 -7.35 -0.22 -4.00
CA CYS A 245 -8.06 -0.99 -5.02
C CYS A 245 -9.54 -0.61 -5.09
N LEU A 246 -10.20 -0.36 -3.94
CA LEU A 246 -11.57 0.13 -3.89
C LEU A 246 -11.69 1.49 -4.59
N GLY A 247 -10.80 2.44 -4.29
CA GLY A 247 -10.80 3.75 -4.94
C GLY A 247 -10.58 3.67 -6.45
N LEU A 248 -9.63 2.85 -6.90
CA LEU A 248 -9.39 2.63 -8.33
C LEU A 248 -10.58 1.94 -9.01
N ALA A 249 -11.25 0.99 -8.33
CA ALA A 249 -12.46 0.34 -8.84
C ALA A 249 -13.60 1.35 -9.03
N GLU A 250 -13.77 2.30 -8.12
CA GLU A 250 -14.75 3.38 -8.27
C GLU A 250 -14.43 4.30 -9.44
N ALA A 251 -13.15 4.69 -9.61
CA ALA A 251 -12.73 5.50 -10.76
C ALA A 251 -13.02 4.78 -12.09
N CYS A 252 -12.74 3.48 -12.16
CA CYS A 252 -13.07 2.65 -13.32
C CYS A 252 -14.58 2.59 -13.58
N MET A 253 -15.36 2.32 -12.54
CA MET A 253 -16.83 2.21 -12.63
C MET A 253 -17.47 3.53 -13.08
N GLU A 254 -17.04 4.67 -12.53
CA GLU A 254 -17.54 5.98 -12.93
C GLU A 254 -17.24 6.28 -14.39
N ALA A 255 -16.01 6.07 -14.82
CA ALA A 255 -15.61 6.25 -16.21
C ALA A 255 -16.45 5.36 -17.17
N ALA A 256 -16.67 4.09 -16.79
CA ALA A 256 -17.48 3.15 -17.57
C ALA A 256 -18.95 3.57 -17.64
N LEU A 257 -19.56 3.98 -16.52
CA LEU A 257 -20.95 4.43 -16.46
C LEU A 257 -21.18 5.70 -17.29
N GLU A 258 -20.28 6.66 -17.17
CA GLU A 258 -20.34 7.91 -17.92
C GLU A 258 -20.22 7.65 -19.43
N TYR A 259 -19.19 6.92 -19.84
CA TYR A 259 -18.96 6.60 -21.25
C TYR A 259 -20.11 5.78 -21.83
N ALA A 260 -20.60 4.74 -21.14
CA ALA A 260 -21.74 3.93 -21.60
C ALA A 260 -23.05 4.74 -21.68
N GLY A 261 -23.19 5.80 -20.90
CA GLY A 261 -24.30 6.74 -20.94
C GLY A 261 -24.29 7.63 -22.17
N GLN A 262 -23.12 8.04 -22.64
CA GLN A 262 -22.92 9.02 -23.72
C GLN A 262 -22.70 8.35 -25.08
N ARG A 263 -21.88 7.31 -25.17
CA ARG A 263 -21.51 6.64 -26.41
C ARG A 263 -22.67 5.87 -26.99
N ARG A 264 -22.94 6.06 -28.30
CA ARG A 264 -23.99 5.39 -29.03
C ARG A 264 -23.42 4.45 -30.08
N GLN A 265 -23.99 3.25 -30.19
CA GLN A 265 -23.78 2.29 -31.28
C GLN A 265 -25.11 1.53 -31.51
N PHE A 266 -25.36 1.07 -32.73
CA PHE A 266 -26.60 0.42 -33.11
C PHE A 266 -27.84 1.24 -32.70
N ASP A 267 -27.80 2.55 -32.98
CA ASP A 267 -28.87 3.54 -32.71
C ASP A 267 -29.27 3.69 -31.22
N ALA A 268 -28.48 3.14 -30.28
CA ALA A 268 -28.75 3.21 -28.85
C ALA A 268 -27.50 3.58 -28.04
N PRO A 269 -27.66 4.21 -26.86
CA PRO A 269 -26.54 4.35 -25.91
C PRO A 269 -26.02 2.97 -25.49
N LEU A 270 -24.70 2.85 -25.26
CA LEU A 270 -24.07 1.57 -24.89
C LEU A 270 -24.74 0.93 -23.67
N LYS A 271 -25.13 1.74 -22.67
CA LYS A 271 -25.85 1.26 -21.46
C LYS A 271 -27.13 0.49 -21.71
N ASN A 272 -27.72 0.56 -22.92
CA ASN A 272 -28.94 -0.14 -23.28
C ASN A 272 -28.69 -1.55 -23.87
N HIS A 273 -27.39 -1.91 -24.10
CA HIS A 273 -27.03 -3.23 -24.59
C HIS A 273 -26.80 -4.21 -23.44
N GLN A 274 -27.41 -5.39 -23.50
CA GLN A 274 -27.43 -6.37 -22.41
C GLN A 274 -26.03 -6.82 -21.97
N LEU A 275 -25.08 -6.99 -22.90
CA LEU A 275 -23.70 -7.37 -22.55
C LEU A 275 -22.93 -6.25 -21.82
N ILE A 276 -23.25 -5.00 -22.13
CA ILE A 276 -22.70 -3.85 -21.36
C ILE A 276 -23.33 -3.80 -19.96
N GLN A 277 -24.66 -4.03 -19.87
CA GLN A 277 -25.36 -4.09 -18.58
C GLN A 277 -24.80 -5.20 -17.67
N GLN A 278 -24.42 -6.35 -18.24
CA GLN A 278 -23.77 -7.43 -17.51
C GLN A 278 -22.43 -6.96 -16.91
N MET A 279 -21.55 -6.36 -17.72
CA MET A 279 -20.27 -5.83 -17.23
C MET A 279 -20.47 -4.81 -16.10
N LEU A 280 -21.39 -3.83 -16.30
CA LEU A 280 -21.69 -2.82 -15.28
C LEU A 280 -22.24 -3.43 -13.99
N ALA A 281 -23.11 -4.46 -14.08
CA ALA A 281 -23.64 -5.15 -12.90
C ALA A 281 -22.53 -5.87 -12.11
N GLU A 282 -21.60 -6.54 -12.80
CA GLU A 282 -20.45 -7.19 -12.18
C GLU A 282 -19.51 -6.17 -11.51
N MET A 283 -19.20 -5.06 -12.19
CA MET A 283 -18.37 -3.97 -11.64
C MET A 283 -18.99 -3.40 -10.36
N ILE A 284 -20.28 -3.06 -10.37
CA ILE A 284 -21.01 -2.52 -9.21
C ILE A 284 -20.99 -3.53 -8.05
N THR A 285 -21.24 -4.79 -8.34
CA THR A 285 -21.31 -5.85 -7.32
C THR A 285 -19.94 -6.07 -6.66
N GLN A 286 -18.87 -6.18 -7.46
CA GLN A 286 -17.52 -6.39 -6.97
C GLN A 286 -17.00 -5.17 -6.17
N THR A 287 -17.31 -3.94 -6.62
CA THR A 287 -16.96 -2.71 -5.89
C THR A 287 -17.64 -2.67 -4.51
N LYS A 288 -18.94 -3.00 -4.43
CA LYS A 288 -19.68 -3.07 -3.16
C LYS A 288 -19.12 -4.16 -2.23
N ALA A 289 -18.82 -5.35 -2.77
CA ALA A 289 -18.21 -6.42 -1.98
C ALA A 289 -16.82 -6.04 -1.44
N THR A 290 -16.01 -5.39 -2.28
CA THR A 290 -14.69 -4.85 -1.87
C THR A 290 -14.84 -3.85 -0.72
N ARG A 291 -15.79 -2.93 -0.80
CA ARG A 291 -16.06 -1.95 0.26
C ARG A 291 -16.39 -2.61 1.58
N LEU A 292 -17.24 -3.63 1.59
CA LEU A 292 -17.61 -4.36 2.80
C LEU A 292 -16.40 -5.06 3.44
N LEU A 293 -15.52 -5.64 2.63
CA LEU A 293 -14.27 -6.23 3.13
C LEU A 293 -13.30 -5.17 3.69
N CYS A 294 -13.19 -4.02 3.03
CA CYS A 294 -12.40 -2.89 3.52
C CYS A 294 -12.92 -2.39 4.89
N TYR A 295 -14.24 -2.21 5.04
CA TYR A 295 -14.84 -1.80 6.30
C TYR A 295 -14.64 -2.86 7.38
N HIS A 296 -14.81 -4.14 7.05
CA HIS A 296 -14.56 -5.22 8.00
C HIS A 296 -13.11 -5.24 8.51
N SER A 297 -12.13 -5.18 7.61
CA SER A 297 -10.72 -5.12 8.00
C SER A 297 -10.38 -3.84 8.80
N GLY A 298 -10.96 -2.69 8.43
CA GLY A 298 -10.82 -1.45 9.18
C GLY A 298 -11.39 -1.55 10.60
N PHE A 299 -12.58 -2.08 10.74
CA PHE A 299 -13.23 -2.31 12.03
C PHE A 299 -12.41 -3.26 12.95
N LEU A 300 -11.85 -4.33 12.40
CA LEU A 300 -10.98 -5.24 13.16
C LEU A 300 -9.68 -4.54 13.59
N LYS A 301 -9.13 -3.69 12.72
CA LYS A 301 -7.91 -2.93 13.00
C LYS A 301 -8.10 -1.93 14.14
N GLU A 302 -9.21 -1.20 14.18
CA GLU A 302 -9.56 -0.30 15.28
C GLU A 302 -9.68 -1.00 16.62
N ARG A 303 -10.10 -2.26 16.62
CA ARG A 303 -10.27 -3.07 17.84
C ARG A 303 -9.03 -3.86 18.25
N GLY A 304 -7.97 -3.84 17.44
CA GLY A 304 -6.80 -4.67 17.66
C GLY A 304 -7.11 -6.17 17.62
N ASP A 305 -8.08 -6.59 16.80
CA ASP A 305 -8.54 -7.97 16.73
C ASP A 305 -7.46 -8.88 16.09
N PRO A 306 -7.13 -10.03 16.71
CA PRO A 306 -6.13 -10.94 16.16
C PRO A 306 -6.45 -11.49 14.76
N ALA A 307 -7.71 -11.52 14.33
CA ALA A 307 -8.12 -11.95 13.00
C ALA A 307 -7.70 -10.97 11.90
N LEU A 308 -7.27 -9.76 12.26
CA LEU A 308 -6.92 -8.68 11.33
C LEU A 308 -5.95 -9.14 10.22
N ILE A 309 -4.90 -9.89 10.55
CA ILE A 309 -3.85 -10.29 9.58
C ILE A 309 -4.45 -11.12 8.44
N MET A 310 -5.34 -12.06 8.77
CA MET A 310 -6.04 -12.89 7.78
C MET A 310 -7.04 -12.03 6.99
N GLU A 311 -7.84 -11.22 7.65
CA GLU A 311 -8.88 -10.41 7.01
C GLU A 311 -8.29 -9.30 6.12
N THR A 312 -7.16 -8.71 6.48
CA THR A 312 -6.42 -7.78 5.62
C THR A 312 -5.90 -8.50 4.37
N SER A 313 -5.41 -9.74 4.52
CA SER A 313 -4.96 -10.56 3.39
C SER A 313 -6.13 -10.94 2.47
N ILE A 314 -7.30 -11.31 3.02
CA ILE A 314 -8.53 -11.57 2.25
C ILE A 314 -8.96 -10.31 1.51
N THR A 315 -8.98 -9.17 2.19
CA THR A 315 -9.36 -7.87 1.60
C THR A 315 -8.45 -7.53 0.43
N LYS A 316 -7.12 -7.58 0.63
CA LYS A 316 -6.14 -7.29 -0.45
C LYS A 316 -6.28 -8.27 -1.62
N TYR A 317 -6.41 -9.56 -1.34
CA TYR A 317 -6.58 -10.59 -2.35
C TYR A 317 -7.83 -10.36 -3.22
N PHE A 318 -8.99 -10.17 -2.57
CA PHE A 318 -10.25 -9.95 -3.26
C PHE A 318 -10.23 -8.63 -4.03
N ALA A 319 -9.85 -7.53 -3.38
CA ALA A 319 -9.85 -6.19 -3.94
C ALA A 319 -8.96 -6.08 -5.18
N SER A 320 -7.71 -6.60 -5.11
CA SER A 320 -6.77 -6.51 -6.23
C SER A 320 -7.24 -7.31 -7.46
N ARG A 321 -7.85 -8.47 -7.27
CA ARG A 321 -8.42 -9.26 -8.37
C ARG A 321 -9.68 -8.61 -8.94
N SER A 322 -10.53 -8.08 -8.08
CA SER A 322 -11.75 -7.38 -8.50
C SER A 322 -11.39 -6.15 -9.34
N VAL A 323 -10.48 -5.30 -8.89
CA VAL A 323 -10.11 -4.10 -9.63
C VAL A 323 -9.42 -4.43 -10.96
N ALA A 324 -8.63 -5.50 -11.04
CA ALA A 324 -8.05 -5.95 -12.30
C ALA A 324 -9.12 -6.31 -13.33
N LYS A 325 -10.17 -7.04 -12.93
CA LYS A 325 -11.30 -7.36 -13.81
C LYS A 325 -12.13 -6.12 -14.16
N ILE A 326 -12.42 -5.25 -13.18
CA ILE A 326 -13.17 -4.01 -13.38
C ILE A 326 -12.43 -3.09 -14.37
N ALA A 327 -11.12 -2.95 -14.25
CA ALA A 327 -10.34 -2.12 -15.15
C ALA A 327 -10.28 -2.69 -16.58
N ASP A 328 -10.21 -4.01 -16.74
CA ASP A 328 -10.31 -4.69 -18.02
C ASP A 328 -11.65 -4.42 -18.70
N ASP A 329 -12.76 -4.61 -17.98
CA ASP A 329 -14.11 -4.31 -18.48
C ASP A 329 -14.29 -2.82 -18.80
N THR A 330 -13.66 -1.93 -18.03
CA THR A 330 -13.71 -0.49 -18.28
C THR A 330 -13.07 -0.15 -19.64
N VAL A 331 -11.89 -0.69 -19.95
CA VAL A 331 -11.25 -0.52 -21.26
C VAL A 331 -12.12 -1.15 -22.36
N GLN A 332 -12.65 -2.34 -22.12
CA GLN A 332 -13.53 -3.02 -23.07
C GLN A 332 -14.78 -2.20 -23.42
N ILE A 333 -15.43 -1.57 -22.43
CA ILE A 333 -16.59 -0.68 -22.64
C ILE A 333 -16.19 0.55 -23.47
N HIS A 334 -15.00 1.10 -23.28
CA HIS A 334 -14.50 2.23 -24.07
C HIS A 334 -14.08 1.83 -25.48
N GLY A 335 -13.87 0.53 -25.76
CA GLY A 335 -13.39 0.03 -27.04
C GLY A 335 -12.03 0.63 -27.40
N ALA A 336 -11.82 0.97 -28.68
CA ALA A 336 -10.55 1.57 -29.15
C ALA A 336 -10.18 2.87 -28.42
N ASN A 337 -11.16 3.66 -27.99
CA ASN A 337 -10.92 4.87 -27.20
C ASN A 337 -10.27 4.58 -25.84
N GLY A 338 -10.56 3.41 -25.26
CA GLY A 338 -9.94 2.97 -24.02
C GLY A 338 -8.45 2.60 -24.13
N CYS A 339 -7.97 2.40 -25.36
CA CYS A 339 -6.54 2.11 -25.61
C CYS A 339 -5.70 3.38 -25.83
N GLY A 340 -6.35 4.53 -26.02
CA GLY A 340 -5.72 5.81 -26.34
C GLY A 340 -5.49 6.69 -25.11
N PRO A 341 -4.83 7.85 -25.29
CA PRO A 341 -4.49 8.76 -24.20
C PRO A 341 -5.64 9.71 -23.81
N ASP A 342 -6.75 9.75 -24.56
CA ASP A 342 -7.86 10.70 -24.35
C ASP A 342 -8.73 10.34 -23.13
N PHE A 343 -8.61 9.10 -22.64
CA PHE A 343 -9.30 8.58 -21.47
C PHE A 343 -8.31 7.95 -20.49
N PRO A 344 -8.49 8.10 -19.18
CA PRO A 344 -7.55 7.59 -18.17
C PRO A 344 -7.59 6.06 -18.02
N VAL A 345 -8.52 5.38 -18.66
CA VAL A 345 -8.87 3.97 -18.40
C VAL A 345 -7.73 3.00 -18.75
N GLN A 346 -6.87 3.32 -19.74
CA GLN A 346 -5.69 2.50 -20.01
C GLN A 346 -4.66 2.58 -18.86
N ARG A 347 -4.54 3.73 -18.18
CA ARG A 347 -3.70 3.87 -16.97
C ARG A 347 -4.30 3.06 -15.82
N TYR A 348 -5.62 3.10 -15.64
CA TYR A 348 -6.31 2.30 -14.62
C TYR A 348 -6.04 0.81 -14.80
N LEU A 349 -6.10 0.29 -16.04
CA LEU A 349 -5.78 -1.12 -16.32
C LEU A 349 -4.34 -1.48 -15.98
N ARG A 350 -3.37 -0.62 -16.36
CA ARG A 350 -1.96 -0.84 -16.06
C ARG A 350 -1.70 -0.82 -14.55
N ASP A 351 -2.27 0.13 -13.84
CA ASP A 351 -2.14 0.27 -12.39
C ASP A 351 -2.83 -0.88 -11.65
N ALA A 352 -4.02 -1.29 -12.10
CA ALA A 352 -4.75 -2.42 -11.50
C ALA A 352 -3.93 -3.73 -11.55
N LYS A 353 -3.15 -3.95 -12.62
CA LYS A 353 -2.24 -5.10 -12.68
C LYS A 353 -1.14 -5.06 -11.63
N ILE A 354 -0.61 -3.89 -11.33
CA ILE A 354 0.42 -3.72 -10.29
C ILE A 354 -0.15 -4.07 -8.90
N MET A 355 -1.42 -3.71 -8.63
CA MET A 355 -2.10 -4.02 -7.37
C MET A 355 -2.16 -5.53 -7.05
N GLU A 356 -2.16 -6.41 -8.06
CA GLU A 356 -2.10 -7.86 -7.83
C GLU A 356 -0.73 -8.36 -7.36
N ILE A 357 0.33 -7.59 -7.65
CA ILE A 357 1.73 -8.00 -7.48
C ILE A 357 2.33 -7.46 -6.19
N ILE A 358 2.10 -6.18 -5.88
CA ILE A 358 2.69 -5.48 -4.73
C ILE A 358 2.12 -5.97 -3.39
N GLU A 359 2.85 -5.70 -2.30
CA GLU A 359 2.49 -6.03 -0.90
C GLU A 359 2.18 -7.53 -0.68
N GLY A 360 2.89 -8.38 -1.42
CA GLY A 360 2.64 -9.81 -1.51
C GLY A 360 1.67 -10.15 -2.64
N SER A 361 2.18 -10.90 -3.63
CA SER A 361 1.40 -11.28 -4.82
C SER A 361 0.11 -12.02 -4.45
N THR A 362 -0.82 -12.08 -5.41
CA THR A 362 -2.06 -12.86 -5.31
C THR A 362 -1.81 -14.27 -4.73
N GLN A 363 -0.75 -14.96 -5.18
CA GLN A 363 -0.39 -16.31 -4.72
C GLN A 363 0.09 -16.32 -3.27
N ILE A 364 0.83 -15.31 -2.85
CA ILE A 364 1.25 -15.17 -1.45
C ILE A 364 0.05 -14.94 -0.53
N GLN A 365 -0.92 -14.09 -0.94
CA GLN A 365 -2.14 -13.91 -0.17
C GLN A 365 -2.93 -15.23 -0.06
N GLN A 366 -3.05 -15.99 -1.15
CA GLN A 366 -3.72 -17.30 -1.13
C GLN A 366 -3.04 -18.28 -0.14
N ILE A 367 -1.70 -18.32 -0.11
CA ILE A 367 -0.95 -19.15 0.84
C ILE A 367 -1.21 -18.73 2.30
N ILE A 368 -1.20 -17.40 2.57
CA ILE A 368 -1.46 -16.87 3.91
C ILE A 368 -2.87 -17.23 4.36
N ILE A 369 -3.88 -16.97 3.54
CA ILE A 369 -5.29 -17.23 3.83
C ILE A 369 -5.50 -18.73 4.09
N ALA A 370 -5.00 -19.61 3.22
CA ALA A 370 -5.16 -21.05 3.37
C ALA A 370 -4.48 -21.57 4.66
N LYS A 371 -3.25 -21.12 4.97
CA LYS A 371 -2.55 -21.50 6.20
C LYS A 371 -3.29 -21.04 7.45
N SER A 372 -3.80 -19.80 7.46
CA SER A 372 -4.56 -19.25 8.58
C SER A 372 -5.85 -20.03 8.82
N GLY A 373 -6.64 -20.29 7.78
CA GLY A 373 -7.88 -21.06 7.91
C GLY A 373 -7.67 -22.50 8.37
N LEU A 374 -6.60 -23.16 7.91
CA LEU A 374 -6.23 -24.50 8.39
C LEU A 374 -5.84 -24.49 9.87
N MET A 375 -5.11 -23.44 10.31
CA MET A 375 -4.72 -23.29 11.71
C MET A 375 -5.92 -23.04 12.62
N GLU A 376 -6.84 -22.16 12.23
CA GLU A 376 -8.09 -21.88 12.96
C GLU A 376 -8.92 -23.15 13.14
N HIS A 377 -9.15 -23.90 12.07
CA HIS A 377 -9.88 -25.16 12.14
C HIS A 377 -9.23 -26.18 13.09
N ALA A 378 -7.89 -26.27 13.06
CA ALA A 378 -7.18 -27.17 13.98
C ALA A 378 -7.31 -26.72 15.45
N LEU A 379 -7.29 -25.41 15.72
CA LEU A 379 -7.49 -24.85 17.06
C LEU A 379 -8.91 -25.08 17.58
N GLU A 380 -9.93 -24.91 16.74
CA GLU A 380 -11.33 -25.18 17.08
C GLU A 380 -11.53 -26.64 17.47
N LYS A 381 -11.06 -27.58 16.65
CA LYS A 381 -11.10 -29.02 16.97
C LYS A 381 -10.40 -29.37 18.29
N ARG A 382 -9.28 -28.68 18.58
CA ARG A 382 -8.57 -28.87 19.86
C ARG A 382 -9.36 -28.32 21.03
N ARG A 383 -10.06 -27.21 20.88
CA ARG A 383 -10.97 -26.63 21.90
C ARG A 383 -12.16 -27.54 22.16
N GLU A 384 -12.80 -28.08 21.13
CA GLU A 384 -13.92 -29.02 21.24
C GLU A 384 -13.51 -30.29 21.97
N ARG A 385 -12.35 -30.89 21.62
CA ARG A 385 -11.83 -32.09 22.33
C ARG A 385 -11.59 -31.82 23.81
N LYS A 386 -11.05 -30.64 24.17
CA LYS A 386 -10.84 -30.24 25.57
C LYS A 386 -12.16 -30.07 26.33
N ARG A 387 -13.18 -29.47 25.69
CA ARG A 387 -14.52 -29.34 26.29
C ARG A 387 -15.14 -30.72 26.58
N ARG A 388 -15.14 -31.61 25.59
CA ARG A 388 -15.66 -33.00 25.76
C ARG A 388 -14.90 -33.78 26.83
N ALA A 389 -13.60 -33.58 27.00
CA ALA A 389 -12.80 -34.22 28.02
C ALA A 389 -13.02 -33.65 29.43
N ALA A 390 -13.55 -32.44 29.56
CA ALA A 390 -13.87 -31.80 30.83
C ALA A 390 -15.33 -32.09 31.30
N GLU A 391 -16.18 -32.59 30.39
CA GLU A 391 -17.58 -32.98 30.65
C GLU A 391 -17.72 -34.47 31.03
N ASN A 392 -16.64 -35.28 30.85
CA ASN A 392 -16.53 -36.68 31.28
C ASN A 392 -15.64 -36.80 32.53
#